data_85a9904b297580a6f3af1e94e0c62719
#
_entry.id   85a9904b297580a6f3af1e94e0c62719
#
_cell.length_a   1.000
_cell.length_b   1.000
_cell.length_c   1.000
_cell.angle_alpha   90.00
_cell.angle_beta   90.00
_cell.angle_gamma   90.00
#
_symmetry.space_group_name_H-M   'P 1'
#
loop_
_entity.id
_entity.type
_entity.pdbx_description
1 polymer ?
#
loop_
_entity_poly.entity_id
_entity_poly.type
_entity_poly.pdbx_seq_one_letter_code
_entity_poly.pdbx_strand_id
1 'polypeptide(L)'
;KDGKIRMIFAGKITQKKGVKSLLRALNLLDYEKEKIQLILAGGAGNLVEYEEIKELADGCRYPVVFAGCVTQSRLAELYNDCDIFVLPSMYEGLPLTVIESLACGDRVVMTKLEGIAEWLADMVPDADIRYVLPPGMKGTDEPLEEELPAFESRLAEALREAIEEKDTKECDVSRISWQKIAREVIR
;
A
#
# COMPACT_ATOMS: atom_id res chain seq x y z
N LYS A 1 13.52 16.29 -6.69
CA LYS A 1 12.71 15.93 -5.50
C LYS A 1 13.16 16.80 -4.33
N ASP A 2 12.26 17.24 -3.48
CA ASP A 2 12.49 18.14 -2.33
C ASP A 2 13.09 17.44 -1.10
N GLY A 3 13.58 16.20 -1.25
CA GLY A 3 14.15 15.39 -0.17
C GLY A 3 13.11 14.74 0.75
N LYS A 4 11.82 14.87 0.45
CA LYS A 4 10.75 14.15 1.13
C LYS A 4 10.56 12.76 0.56
N ILE A 5 10.18 11.84 1.43
CA ILE A 5 9.72 10.51 1.07
C ILE A 5 8.21 10.53 1.01
N ARG A 6 7.66 10.29 -0.16
CA ARG A 6 6.22 10.23 -0.38
C ARG A 6 5.76 8.80 -0.45
N MET A 7 4.81 8.49 0.41
CA MET A 7 4.10 7.21 0.41
C MET A 7 2.72 7.40 -0.20
N ILE A 8 2.24 6.42 -0.92
CA ILE A 8 0.89 6.43 -1.48
C ILE A 8 0.16 5.14 -1.17
N PHE A 9 -1.09 5.26 -0.77
CA PHE A 9 -2.11 4.22 -0.78
C PHE A 9 -3.13 4.54 -1.88
N ALA A 10 -3.55 3.53 -2.65
CA ALA A 10 -4.60 3.70 -3.65
C ALA A 10 -5.65 2.60 -3.51
N GLY A 11 -6.91 2.99 -3.26
CA GLY A 11 -8.02 2.07 -3.06
C GLY A 11 -9.17 2.67 -2.25
N LYS A 12 -10.16 1.86 -1.90
CA LYS A 12 -11.22 2.29 -0.97
C LYS A 12 -10.61 2.59 0.41
N ILE A 13 -10.93 3.73 0.97
CA ILE A 13 -10.44 4.16 2.29
C ILE A 13 -11.30 3.48 3.35
N THR A 14 -10.83 2.33 3.85
CA THR A 14 -11.53 1.48 4.82
C THR A 14 -10.54 0.71 5.71
N GLN A 15 -11.01 0.19 6.84
CA GLN A 15 -10.25 -0.70 7.71
C GLN A 15 -9.88 -2.02 7.01
N LYS A 16 -10.77 -2.58 6.19
CA LYS A 16 -10.49 -3.80 5.41
C LYS A 16 -9.31 -3.64 4.45
N LYS A 17 -9.08 -2.41 3.99
CA LYS A 17 -7.90 -2.02 3.20
C LYS A 17 -6.70 -1.59 4.06
N GLY A 18 -6.81 -1.75 5.38
CA GLY A 18 -5.75 -1.51 6.35
C GLY A 18 -5.39 -0.04 6.58
N VAL A 19 -6.24 0.91 6.15
CA VAL A 19 -5.90 2.34 6.22
C VAL A 19 -5.73 2.83 7.66
N LYS A 20 -6.56 2.37 8.61
CA LYS A 20 -6.37 2.71 10.04
C LYS A 20 -5.05 2.18 10.58
N SER A 21 -4.70 0.93 10.23
CA SER A 21 -3.43 0.33 10.63
C SER A 21 -2.22 1.03 9.99
N LEU A 22 -2.35 1.50 8.74
CA LEU A 22 -1.31 2.31 8.10
C LEU A 22 -1.07 3.62 8.85
N LEU A 23 -2.12 4.34 9.23
CA LEU A 23 -2.01 5.59 9.98
C LEU A 23 -1.37 5.38 11.36
N ARG A 24 -1.71 4.28 12.04
CA ARG A 24 -1.10 3.93 13.32
C ARG A 24 0.36 3.50 13.16
N ALA A 25 0.67 2.71 12.13
CA ALA A 25 2.05 2.32 11.82
C ALA A 25 2.94 3.53 11.50
N LEU A 26 2.41 4.52 10.77
CA LEU A 26 3.13 5.78 10.54
C LEU A 26 3.52 6.47 11.85
N ASN A 27 2.64 6.51 12.84
CA ASN A 27 2.95 7.13 14.13
C ASN A 27 4.02 6.39 14.94
N LEU A 28 4.38 5.15 14.58
CA LEU A 28 5.48 4.39 15.16
C LEU A 28 6.84 4.70 14.49
N LEU A 29 6.85 5.45 13.39
CA LEU A 29 8.08 5.90 12.75
C LEU A 29 8.68 7.08 13.53
N ASP A 30 10.01 7.16 13.54
CA ASP A 30 10.75 8.23 14.24
C ASP A 30 11.67 8.99 13.27
N TYR A 31 11.03 9.76 12.38
CA TYR A 31 11.71 10.69 11.47
C TYR A 31 11.23 12.12 11.74
N GLU A 32 11.92 13.09 11.18
CA GLU A 32 11.45 14.49 11.17
C GLU A 32 10.10 14.59 10.45
N LYS A 33 9.18 15.42 10.97
CA LYS A 33 7.81 15.53 10.47
C LYS A 33 7.74 15.88 8.98
N GLU A 34 8.65 16.71 8.52
CA GLU A 34 8.73 17.20 7.14
C GLU A 34 9.31 16.17 6.17
N LYS A 35 9.91 15.09 6.72
CA LYS A 35 10.60 14.06 5.93
C LYS A 35 9.65 13.12 5.20
N ILE A 36 8.48 12.88 5.77
CA ILE A 36 7.52 11.88 5.27
C ILE A 36 6.19 12.56 4.94
N GLN A 37 5.54 12.10 3.89
CA GLN A 37 4.16 12.45 3.55
C GLN A 37 3.42 11.19 3.08
N LEU A 38 2.17 11.00 3.55
CA LEU A 38 1.27 9.97 3.04
C LEU A 38 0.20 10.61 2.14
N ILE A 39 -0.05 9.99 0.99
CA ILE A 39 -1.14 10.33 0.08
C ILE A 39 -2.13 9.17 0.09
N LEU A 40 -3.41 9.46 0.36
CA LEU A 40 -4.52 8.52 0.31
C LEU A 40 -5.36 8.82 -0.94
N ALA A 41 -5.22 8.01 -1.98
CA ALA A 41 -5.96 8.12 -3.23
C ALA A 41 -7.12 7.12 -3.23
N GLY A 42 -8.35 7.63 -3.25
CA GLY A 42 -9.56 6.81 -3.26
C GLY A 42 -10.73 7.44 -2.55
N GLY A 43 -11.87 6.79 -2.64
CA GLY A 43 -13.11 7.25 -2.02
C GLY A 43 -13.46 6.51 -0.74
N ALA A 44 -14.46 7.04 -0.04
CA ALA A 44 -15.06 6.41 1.13
C ALA A 44 -15.72 5.07 0.75
N GLY A 45 -15.50 4.02 1.53
CA GLY A 45 -16.30 2.81 1.47
C GLY A 45 -17.57 2.93 2.31
N ASN A 46 -17.44 3.54 3.48
CA ASN A 46 -18.50 3.89 4.43
C ASN A 46 -18.19 5.27 4.98
N LEU A 47 -19.19 6.15 5.08
CA LEU A 47 -18.97 7.55 5.48
C LEU A 47 -18.55 7.67 6.95
N VAL A 48 -19.12 6.87 7.86
CA VAL A 48 -18.78 6.91 9.29
C VAL A 48 -17.32 6.50 9.48
N GLU A 49 -16.94 5.37 8.90
CA GLU A 49 -15.56 4.88 8.94
C GLU A 49 -14.57 5.86 8.29
N TYR A 50 -14.99 6.53 7.22
CA TYR A 50 -14.17 7.52 6.54
C TYR A 50 -13.89 8.75 7.41
N GLU A 51 -14.89 9.24 8.16
CA GLU A 51 -14.68 10.34 9.11
C GLU A 51 -13.77 9.91 10.27
N GLU A 52 -13.92 8.69 10.81
CA GLU A 52 -12.98 8.15 11.81
C GLU A 52 -11.54 8.08 11.29
N ILE A 53 -11.36 7.71 10.01
CA ILE A 53 -10.04 7.69 9.37
C ILE A 53 -9.47 9.09 9.21
N LYS A 54 -10.29 10.10 8.90
CA LYS A 54 -9.85 11.49 8.84
C LYS A 54 -9.41 12.00 10.20
N GLU A 55 -10.20 11.75 11.26
CA GLU A 55 -9.82 12.11 12.62
C GLU A 55 -8.50 11.48 13.03
N LEU A 56 -8.29 10.20 12.68
CA LEU A 56 -7.04 9.51 12.93
C LEU A 56 -5.87 10.13 12.14
N ALA A 57 -6.12 10.53 10.89
CA ALA A 57 -5.13 11.18 10.03
C ALA A 57 -4.75 12.58 10.54
N ASP A 58 -5.71 13.35 11.04
CA ASP A 58 -5.46 14.66 11.66
C ASP A 58 -4.56 14.56 12.91
N GLY A 59 -4.64 13.42 13.62
CA GLY A 59 -3.77 13.10 14.75
C GLY A 59 -2.41 12.49 14.36
N CYS A 60 -2.14 12.27 13.07
CA CYS A 60 -0.87 11.70 12.63
C CYS A 60 0.30 12.67 12.80
N ARG A 61 1.47 12.10 13.16
CA ARG A 61 2.73 12.85 13.23
C ARG A 61 3.13 13.45 11.89
N TYR A 62 2.86 12.74 10.79
CA TYR A 62 3.24 13.12 9.43
C TYR A 62 2.06 13.66 8.64
N PRO A 63 2.30 14.55 7.67
CA PRO A 63 1.25 15.05 6.80
C PRO A 63 0.54 13.93 6.04
N VAL A 64 -0.79 13.89 6.10
CA VAL A 64 -1.65 12.98 5.34
C VAL A 64 -2.52 13.80 4.40
N VAL A 65 -2.46 13.48 3.11
CA VAL A 65 -3.20 14.16 2.05
C VAL A 65 -4.24 13.21 1.47
N PHE A 66 -5.50 13.61 1.52
CA PHE A 66 -6.59 12.88 0.87
C PHE A 66 -6.75 13.42 -0.56
N ALA A 67 -6.32 12.62 -1.55
CA ALA A 67 -6.43 12.97 -2.97
C ALA A 67 -7.84 12.76 -3.53
N GLY A 68 -8.71 12.02 -2.81
CA GLY A 68 -10.03 11.64 -3.28
C GLY A 68 -9.99 10.62 -4.43
N CYS A 69 -11.12 10.44 -5.09
CA CYS A 69 -11.18 9.63 -6.30
C CYS A 69 -10.52 10.38 -7.46
N VAL A 70 -9.47 9.82 -8.00
CA VAL A 70 -8.71 10.39 -9.12
C VAL A 70 -8.89 9.57 -10.40
N THR A 71 -8.62 10.16 -11.55
CA THR A 71 -8.57 9.43 -12.82
C THR A 71 -7.32 8.54 -12.87
N GLN A 72 -7.34 7.52 -13.73
CA GLN A 72 -6.18 6.63 -13.94
C GLN A 72 -4.91 7.41 -14.30
N SER A 73 -5.03 8.42 -15.18
CA SER A 73 -3.88 9.26 -15.56
C SER A 73 -3.33 10.03 -14.36
N ARG A 74 -4.21 10.58 -13.51
CA ARG A 74 -3.78 11.29 -12.30
C ARG A 74 -3.15 10.35 -11.27
N LEU A 75 -3.66 9.13 -11.17
CA LEU A 75 -3.09 8.10 -10.28
C LEU A 75 -1.67 7.71 -10.74
N ALA A 76 -1.45 7.54 -12.05
CA ALA A 76 -0.12 7.29 -12.59
C ALA A 76 0.86 8.45 -12.31
N GLU A 77 0.42 9.71 -12.40
CA GLU A 77 1.23 10.88 -11.99
C GLU A 77 1.61 10.81 -10.50
N LEU A 78 0.65 10.45 -9.64
CA LEU A 78 0.89 10.32 -8.20
C LEU A 78 1.90 9.21 -7.88
N TYR A 79 1.81 8.04 -8.55
CA TYR A 79 2.81 6.98 -8.41
C TYR A 79 4.21 7.48 -8.82
N ASN A 80 4.34 8.15 -9.97
CA ASN A 80 5.64 8.71 -10.42
C ASN A 80 6.21 9.78 -9.46
N ASP A 81 5.36 10.47 -8.70
CA ASP A 81 5.76 11.47 -7.70
C ASP A 81 6.08 10.85 -6.33
N CYS A 82 5.68 9.60 -6.10
CA CYS A 82 5.90 8.88 -4.85
C CYS A 82 7.20 8.05 -4.87
N ASP A 83 7.52 7.43 -3.76
CA ASP A 83 8.69 6.60 -3.56
C ASP A 83 8.29 5.20 -3.04
N ILE A 84 7.17 5.11 -2.34
CA ILE A 84 6.70 3.88 -1.69
C ILE A 84 5.18 3.78 -1.87
N PHE A 85 4.74 2.67 -2.44
CA PHE A 85 3.33 2.28 -2.44
C PHE A 85 3.04 1.36 -1.26
N VAL A 86 1.94 1.61 -0.54
CA VAL A 86 1.58 0.82 0.64
C VAL A 86 0.19 0.24 0.50
N LEU A 87 0.06 -1.09 0.59
CA LEU A 87 -1.21 -1.82 0.52
C LEU A 87 -1.35 -2.80 1.71
N PRO A 88 -1.72 -2.32 2.91
CA PRO A 88 -1.85 -3.17 4.09
C PRO A 88 -3.22 -3.82 4.20
N SER A 89 -3.79 -4.23 3.05
CA SER A 89 -5.12 -4.83 2.95
C SER A 89 -5.20 -6.16 3.66
N MET A 90 -6.36 -6.44 4.26
CA MET A 90 -6.66 -7.73 4.90
C MET A 90 -7.10 -8.78 3.88
N TYR A 91 -7.61 -8.34 2.73
CA TYR A 91 -8.03 -9.18 1.62
C TYR A 91 -7.92 -8.45 0.29
N GLU A 92 -7.44 -9.16 -0.73
CA GLU A 92 -7.40 -8.73 -2.13
C GLU A 92 -7.76 -9.89 -3.06
N GLY A 93 -8.33 -9.56 -4.21
CA GLY A 93 -8.43 -10.50 -5.32
C GLY A 93 -7.16 -10.45 -6.18
N LEU A 94 -7.06 -9.43 -7.05
CA LEU A 94 -5.85 -9.11 -7.80
C LEU A 94 -5.54 -7.63 -7.58
N PRO A 95 -4.44 -7.30 -6.86
CA PRO A 95 -4.12 -5.91 -6.52
C PRO A 95 -3.48 -5.17 -7.70
N LEU A 96 -4.30 -4.73 -8.67
CA LEU A 96 -3.82 -3.99 -9.86
C LEU A 96 -3.00 -2.76 -9.48
N THR A 97 -3.36 -2.09 -8.38
CA THR A 97 -2.64 -0.91 -7.88
C THR A 97 -1.18 -1.21 -7.50
N VAL A 98 -0.87 -2.44 -7.06
CA VAL A 98 0.51 -2.90 -6.83
C VAL A 98 1.27 -2.96 -8.15
N ILE A 99 0.65 -3.54 -9.19
CA ILE A 99 1.28 -3.67 -10.51
C ILE A 99 1.50 -2.30 -11.14
N GLU A 100 0.53 -1.41 -11.00
CA GLU A 100 0.59 -0.04 -11.51
C GLU A 100 1.72 0.76 -10.83
N SER A 101 1.85 0.64 -9.51
CA SER A 101 2.89 1.33 -8.75
C SER A 101 4.29 0.77 -9.06
N LEU A 102 4.45 -0.55 -9.17
CA LEU A 102 5.69 -1.18 -9.61
C LEU A 102 6.11 -0.72 -11.01
N ALA A 103 5.15 -0.57 -11.93
CA ALA A 103 5.41 -0.04 -13.27
C ALA A 103 5.90 1.41 -13.27
N CYS A 104 5.59 2.18 -12.23
CA CYS A 104 6.06 3.55 -12.01
C CYS A 104 7.37 3.62 -11.21
N GLY A 105 7.90 2.47 -10.75
CA GLY A 105 9.17 2.38 -10.03
C GLY A 105 9.06 2.55 -8.51
N ASP A 106 7.85 2.46 -7.95
CA ASP A 106 7.66 2.50 -6.50
C ASP A 106 8.20 1.22 -5.85
N ARG A 107 8.76 1.38 -4.64
CA ARG A 107 8.91 0.27 -3.70
C ARG A 107 7.57 -0.07 -3.10
N VAL A 108 7.27 -1.34 -2.93
CA VAL A 108 5.97 -1.78 -2.42
C VAL A 108 6.09 -2.34 -1.01
N VAL A 109 5.22 -1.88 -0.11
CA VAL A 109 4.99 -2.50 1.20
C VAL A 109 3.55 -3.01 1.23
N MET A 110 3.35 -4.32 1.37
CA MET A 110 2.01 -4.89 1.35
C MET A 110 1.85 -6.06 2.32
N THR A 111 0.61 -6.35 2.70
CA THR A 111 0.30 -7.55 3.46
C THR A 111 0.63 -8.79 2.64
N LYS A 112 1.28 -9.78 3.25
CA LYS A 112 1.53 -11.09 2.64
C LYS A 112 0.23 -11.89 2.59
N LEU A 113 -0.51 -11.72 1.51
CA LEU A 113 -1.74 -12.46 1.26
C LEU A 113 -1.42 -13.72 0.47
N GLU A 114 -1.95 -14.85 0.97
CA GLU A 114 -1.75 -16.18 0.35
C GLU A 114 -2.25 -16.20 -1.11
N GLY A 115 -1.53 -16.84 -1.98
CA GLY A 115 -1.80 -16.89 -3.42
C GLY A 115 -1.35 -15.63 -4.18
N ILE A 116 -1.48 -14.44 -3.58
CA ILE A 116 -1.07 -13.18 -4.22
C ILE A 116 0.44 -12.99 -4.15
N ALA A 117 1.05 -13.28 -3.00
CA ALA A 117 2.50 -13.13 -2.83
C ALA A 117 3.25 -14.10 -3.76
N GLU A 118 2.79 -15.33 -3.86
CA GLU A 118 3.34 -16.35 -4.74
C GLU A 118 3.16 -15.97 -6.22
N TRP A 119 1.98 -15.48 -6.59
CA TRP A 119 1.70 -15.01 -7.94
C TRP A 119 2.58 -13.81 -8.33
N LEU A 120 2.73 -12.83 -7.45
CA LEU A 120 3.61 -11.68 -7.69
C LEU A 120 5.07 -12.12 -7.82
N ALA A 121 5.55 -13.06 -6.98
CA ALA A 121 6.91 -13.58 -7.07
C ALA A 121 7.20 -14.30 -8.41
N ASP A 122 6.19 -14.95 -9.00
CA ASP A 122 6.32 -15.59 -10.31
C ASP A 122 6.25 -14.58 -11.46
N MET A 123 5.33 -13.62 -11.38
CA MET A 123 5.08 -12.66 -12.46
C MET A 123 6.09 -11.50 -12.51
N VAL A 124 6.61 -11.08 -11.36
CA VAL A 124 7.53 -9.95 -11.21
C VAL A 124 8.65 -10.27 -10.21
N PRO A 125 9.51 -11.26 -10.51
CA PRO A 125 10.51 -11.79 -9.57
C PRO A 125 11.52 -10.74 -9.08
N ASP A 126 11.74 -9.68 -9.86
CA ASP A 126 12.69 -8.62 -9.54
C ASP A 126 12.04 -7.42 -8.81
N ALA A 127 10.72 -7.52 -8.50
CA ALA A 127 10.01 -6.44 -7.83
C ALA A 127 10.50 -6.22 -6.40
N ASP A 128 10.65 -4.97 -6.01
CA ASP A 128 10.98 -4.57 -4.63
C ASP A 128 9.70 -4.55 -3.79
N ILE A 129 9.30 -5.72 -3.29
CA ILE A 129 8.10 -5.88 -2.46
C ILE A 129 8.50 -6.36 -1.07
N ARG A 130 8.15 -5.57 -0.06
CA ARG A 130 8.25 -5.94 1.36
C ARG A 130 6.92 -6.46 1.85
N TYR A 131 6.92 -7.73 2.24
CA TYR A 131 5.73 -8.40 2.72
C TYR A 131 5.60 -8.32 4.23
N VAL A 132 4.43 -7.90 4.70
CA VAL A 132 4.06 -7.86 6.11
C VAL A 132 3.12 -9.01 6.43
N LEU A 133 3.45 -9.84 7.40
CA LEU A 133 2.56 -10.92 7.83
C LEU A 133 1.24 -10.34 8.35
N PRO A 134 0.07 -10.85 7.88
CA PRO A 134 -1.22 -10.37 8.33
C PRO A 134 -1.43 -10.59 9.83
N PRO A 135 -2.40 -9.90 10.46
CA PRO A 135 -2.89 -10.30 11.77
C PRO A 135 -3.68 -11.60 11.66
N GLY A 136 -3.98 -12.26 12.77
CA GLY A 136 -4.96 -13.32 12.80
C GLY A 136 -6.32 -12.82 12.32
N MET A 137 -7.06 -13.66 11.61
CA MET A 137 -8.30 -13.28 10.95
C MET A 137 -9.49 -14.00 11.54
N LYS A 138 -10.60 -13.26 11.70
CA LYS A 138 -11.91 -13.80 11.98
C LYS A 138 -12.70 -13.84 10.66
N GLY A 139 -12.63 -14.97 9.97
CA GLY A 139 -13.18 -15.08 8.62
C GLY A 139 -12.21 -14.56 7.55
N THR A 140 -12.74 -14.07 6.43
CA THR A 140 -11.94 -13.77 5.23
C THR A 140 -11.26 -12.40 5.26
N ASP A 141 -11.90 -11.39 5.86
CA ASP A 141 -11.49 -9.98 5.73
C ASP A 141 -11.62 -9.16 7.03
N GLU A 142 -11.89 -9.82 8.15
CA GLU A 142 -12.04 -9.21 9.48
C GLU A 142 -10.83 -9.59 10.36
N PRO A 143 -9.91 -8.67 10.67
CA PRO A 143 -8.78 -8.96 11.53
C PRO A 143 -9.20 -9.10 13.00
N LEU A 144 -8.46 -9.91 13.76
CA LEU A 144 -8.55 -9.93 15.20
C LEU A 144 -8.00 -8.62 15.77
N GLU A 145 -8.84 -7.87 16.50
CA GLU A 145 -8.48 -6.53 16.99
C GLU A 145 -7.26 -6.56 17.93
N GLU A 146 -7.14 -7.61 18.75
CA GLU A 146 -6.01 -7.81 19.66
C GLU A 146 -4.68 -8.03 18.96
N GLU A 147 -4.68 -8.43 17.69
CA GLU A 147 -3.46 -8.63 16.90
C GLU A 147 -3.07 -7.44 16.02
N LEU A 148 -3.96 -6.45 15.88
CA LEU A 148 -3.67 -5.25 15.11
C LEU A 148 -2.42 -4.49 15.58
N PRO A 149 -2.16 -4.29 16.90
CA PRO A 149 -0.94 -3.60 17.33
C PRO A 149 0.35 -4.31 16.89
N ALA A 150 0.36 -5.65 16.88
CA ALA A 150 1.51 -6.42 16.41
C ALA A 150 1.68 -6.31 14.88
N PHE A 151 0.58 -6.31 14.13
CA PHE A 151 0.58 -6.07 12.69
C PHE A 151 1.07 -4.65 12.36
N GLU A 152 0.59 -3.63 13.06
CA GLU A 152 0.99 -2.23 12.90
C GLU A 152 2.48 -2.02 13.18
N SER A 153 3.04 -2.74 14.17
CA SER A 153 4.48 -2.72 14.46
C SER A 153 5.30 -3.35 13.32
N ARG A 154 4.86 -4.50 12.77
CA ARG A 154 5.51 -5.12 11.61
C ARG A 154 5.41 -4.24 10.36
N LEU A 155 4.27 -3.58 10.16
CA LEU A 155 4.06 -2.64 9.06
C LEU A 155 5.01 -1.44 9.18
N ALA A 156 5.16 -0.88 10.39
CA ALA A 156 6.10 0.21 10.63
C ALA A 156 7.55 -0.21 10.35
N GLU A 157 7.94 -1.44 10.68
CA GLU A 157 9.28 -1.96 10.38
C GLU A 157 9.52 -2.07 8.88
N ALA A 158 8.57 -2.66 8.14
CA ALA A 158 8.65 -2.75 6.68
C ALA A 158 8.69 -1.38 6.00
N LEU A 159 7.99 -0.38 6.57
CA LEU A 159 8.05 1.01 6.10
C LEU A 159 9.45 1.60 6.36
N ARG A 160 10.09 1.36 7.53
CA ARG A 160 11.48 1.80 7.80
C ARG A 160 12.44 1.21 6.78
N GLU A 161 12.39 -0.09 6.55
CA GLU A 161 13.23 -0.74 5.54
C GLU A 161 13.03 -0.13 4.15
N ALA A 162 11.78 0.16 3.76
CA ALA A 162 11.49 0.80 2.49
C ALA A 162 11.98 2.25 2.42
N ILE A 163 11.98 2.99 3.53
CA ILE A 163 12.50 4.36 3.61
C ILE A 163 14.03 4.38 3.50
N GLU A 164 14.71 3.44 4.13
CA GLU A 164 16.17 3.37 4.22
C GLU A 164 16.82 2.83 2.95
N GLU A 165 16.06 2.06 2.15
CA GLU A 165 16.52 1.57 0.85
C GLU A 165 16.69 2.73 -0.13
N LYS A 166 17.88 2.85 -0.71
CA LYS A 166 18.22 3.93 -1.64
C LYS A 166 18.14 3.52 -3.10
N ASP A 167 18.26 2.23 -3.36
CA ASP A 167 18.27 1.69 -4.71
C ASP A 167 16.85 1.32 -5.13
N THR A 168 16.31 2.01 -6.13
CA THR A 168 15.07 1.59 -6.80
C THR A 168 15.44 0.57 -7.87
N LYS A 169 14.87 -0.63 -7.78
CA LYS A 169 15.01 -1.63 -8.83
C LYS A 169 13.97 -1.38 -9.92
N GLU A 170 14.43 -1.30 -11.17
CA GLU A 170 13.50 -1.35 -12.30
C GLU A 170 12.80 -2.72 -12.29
N CYS A 171 11.47 -2.71 -12.31
CA CYS A 171 10.66 -3.91 -12.34
C CYS A 171 10.04 -4.08 -13.72
N ASP A 172 10.27 -5.23 -14.37
CA ASP A 172 9.63 -5.56 -15.64
C ASP A 172 8.24 -6.13 -15.42
N VAL A 173 7.23 -5.27 -15.52
CA VAL A 173 5.80 -5.65 -15.45
C VAL A 173 5.23 -6.09 -16.80
N SER A 174 6.02 -6.19 -17.87
CA SER A 174 5.55 -6.52 -19.22
C SER A 174 4.89 -7.91 -19.33
N ARG A 175 5.19 -8.79 -18.38
CA ARG A 175 4.55 -10.10 -18.25
C ARG A 175 3.08 -10.01 -17.86
N ILE A 176 2.69 -8.94 -17.15
CA ILE A 176 1.34 -8.72 -16.65
C ILE A 176 0.57 -7.87 -17.66
N SER A 177 0.02 -8.51 -18.69
CA SER A 177 -0.91 -7.85 -19.61
C SER A 177 -2.19 -8.65 -19.70
N TRP A 178 -3.33 -7.97 -19.76
CA TRP A 178 -4.64 -8.61 -19.95
C TRP A 178 -4.68 -9.53 -21.15
N GLN A 179 -3.94 -9.22 -22.22
CA GLN A 179 -3.82 -10.05 -23.41
C GLN A 179 -3.10 -11.37 -23.12
N LYS A 180 -2.05 -11.35 -22.28
CA LYS A 180 -1.34 -12.57 -21.87
C LYS A 180 -2.19 -13.41 -20.92
N ILE A 181 -2.78 -12.78 -19.91
CA ILE A 181 -3.68 -13.44 -18.94
C ILE A 181 -4.84 -14.11 -19.68
N ALA A 182 -5.49 -13.40 -20.60
CA ALA A 182 -6.59 -13.96 -21.39
C ALA A 182 -6.16 -15.17 -22.27
N ARG A 183 -4.95 -15.17 -22.82
CA ARG A 183 -4.42 -16.30 -23.59
C ARG A 183 -4.15 -17.54 -22.75
N GLU A 184 -3.81 -17.38 -21.48
CA GLU A 184 -3.57 -18.50 -20.57
C GLU A 184 -4.88 -19.12 -20.05
N VAL A 185 -5.91 -18.31 -19.87
CA VAL A 185 -7.24 -18.75 -19.39
C VAL A 185 -8.05 -19.41 -20.50
N ILE A 186 -7.82 -19.10 -21.80
CA ILE A 186 -8.57 -19.62 -22.95
C ILE A 186 -7.94 -20.92 -23.50
N ARG A 187 -6.88 -21.42 -22.91
CA ARG A 187 -6.30 -22.74 -23.22
C ARG A 187 -6.93 -23.82 -22.36
#